data_8392b6481e4a2d85594f4e9608261ceb
#
_entry.id   8392b6481e4a2d85594f4e9608261ceb
#
_cell.length_a   1.000
_cell.length_b   1.000
_cell.length_c   1.000
_cell.angle_alpha   90.00
_cell.angle_beta   90.00
_cell.angle_gamma   90.00
#
_symmetry.space_group_name_H-M   'P 1'
#
loop_
_entity.id
_entity.type
_entity.pdbx_description
1 polymer ?
#
loop_
_entity_poly.entity_id
_entity_poly.type
_entity_poly.pdbx_seq_one_letter_code
_entity_poly.pdbx_strand_id
1 'polypeptide(L)'
;MKNYFEANKHNLNIAVDHLKKGNLIIHSTDTIPGLAADATNNSALKKLINLKGRPGPYSIIIQSVDSISKYAILEKGTLRKIKNLLPGPFTILLKNNNRNNLSNLTLGGSELVGFRVPNHKFTNQLVTKFKSPIITTSLNLTGEESIINLEKISEHFKELVIFDDKKRNPSKGSTILDFSSDNIKLIRKGDGDYAL
;
A
#
# COMPACT_ATOMS: atom_id res chain seq x y z
N MET A 1 1.58 -24.98 -4.94
CA MET A 1 2.49 -23.85 -5.21
C MET A 1 3.34 -23.62 -3.95
N LYS A 2 4.69 -23.74 -4.04
CA LYS A 2 5.60 -23.58 -2.89
C LYS A 2 5.58 -22.19 -2.24
N ASN A 3 5.08 -21.18 -2.93
CA ASN A 3 5.14 -19.77 -2.50
C ASN A 3 3.76 -19.18 -2.16
N TYR A 4 2.77 -19.99 -1.87
CA TYR A 4 1.40 -19.57 -1.58
C TYR A 4 1.02 -19.90 -0.14
N PHE A 5 0.70 -18.88 0.64
CA PHE A 5 0.39 -18.96 2.06
C PHE A 5 -0.95 -18.31 2.37
N GLU A 6 -1.65 -18.80 3.37
CA GLU A 6 -2.81 -18.13 3.92
C GLU A 6 -2.39 -16.84 4.64
N ALA A 7 -3.12 -15.74 4.41
CA ALA A 7 -2.89 -14.44 5.04
C ALA A 7 -3.39 -14.45 6.50
N ASN A 8 -2.65 -15.13 7.38
CA ASN A 8 -2.97 -15.28 8.80
C ASN A 8 -1.75 -15.04 9.71
N LYS A 9 -1.98 -15.05 11.04
CA LYS A 9 -0.93 -14.78 12.03
C LYS A 9 0.23 -15.79 12.02
N HIS A 10 -0.01 -17.03 11.59
CA HIS A 10 1.03 -18.08 11.58
C HIS A 10 2.07 -17.83 10.49
N ASN A 11 1.64 -17.27 9.35
CA ASN A 11 2.50 -16.97 8.22
C ASN A 11 3.10 -15.55 8.25
N LEU A 12 2.77 -14.75 9.27
CA LEU A 12 3.20 -13.36 9.39
C LEU A 12 4.73 -13.20 9.45
N ASN A 13 5.43 -14.12 10.14
CA ASN A 13 6.89 -14.09 10.20
C ASN A 13 7.53 -14.28 8.84
N ILE A 14 6.99 -15.17 8.02
CA ILE A 14 7.47 -15.42 6.65
C ILE A 14 7.37 -14.14 5.83
N ALA A 15 6.23 -13.43 5.90
CA ALA A 15 6.04 -12.16 5.18
C ALA A 15 7.03 -11.08 5.63
N VAL A 16 7.21 -10.94 6.96
CA VAL A 16 8.17 -9.99 7.54
C VAL A 16 9.60 -10.31 7.11
N ASP A 17 10.00 -11.56 7.11
CA ASP A 17 11.36 -11.98 6.75
C ASP A 17 11.64 -11.73 5.25
N HIS A 18 10.65 -11.94 4.38
CA HIS A 18 10.77 -11.58 2.96
C HIS A 18 10.99 -10.08 2.78
N LEU A 19 10.19 -9.24 3.43
CA LEU A 19 10.34 -7.78 3.34
C LEU A 19 11.69 -7.32 3.90
N LYS A 20 12.15 -7.85 5.04
CA LYS A 20 13.46 -7.53 5.65
C LYS A 20 14.63 -7.90 4.73
N LYS A 21 14.51 -8.96 3.95
CA LYS A 21 15.50 -9.36 2.93
C LYS A 21 15.44 -8.51 1.66
N GLY A 22 14.57 -7.50 1.60
CA GLY A 22 14.36 -6.65 0.42
C GLY A 22 13.69 -7.39 -0.73
N ASN A 23 12.87 -8.40 -0.43
CA ASN A 23 12.06 -9.11 -1.42
C ASN A 23 10.68 -8.49 -1.51
N LEU A 24 10.03 -8.70 -2.66
CA LEU A 24 8.64 -8.34 -2.89
C LEU A 24 7.74 -9.47 -2.40
N ILE A 25 6.56 -9.12 -1.94
CA ILE A 25 5.49 -10.07 -1.62
C ILE A 25 4.18 -9.60 -2.25
N ILE A 26 3.25 -10.53 -2.42
CA ILE A 26 1.87 -10.24 -2.78
C ILE A 26 1.01 -10.52 -1.55
N HIS A 27 0.05 -9.64 -1.27
CA HIS A 27 -0.86 -9.82 -0.15
C HIS A 27 -2.27 -9.32 -0.44
N SER A 28 -3.26 -9.97 0.18
CA SER A 28 -4.63 -9.48 0.22
C SER A 28 -4.72 -8.17 1.00
N THR A 29 -5.68 -7.32 0.64
CA THR A 29 -6.03 -6.09 1.35
C THR A 29 -7.54 -5.98 1.52
N ASP A 30 -8.02 -4.88 2.06
CA ASP A 30 -9.45 -4.54 2.13
C ASP A 30 -10.06 -4.12 0.77
N THR A 31 -9.23 -3.92 -0.24
CA THR A 31 -9.64 -3.59 -1.61
C THR A 31 -9.12 -4.66 -2.58
N ILE A 32 -8.24 -4.31 -3.51
CA ILE A 32 -7.59 -5.26 -4.41
C ILE A 32 -6.28 -5.78 -3.79
N PRO A 33 -5.85 -7.01 -4.13
CA PRO A 33 -4.54 -7.51 -3.72
C PRO A 33 -3.42 -6.57 -4.14
N GLY A 34 -2.38 -6.48 -3.31
CA GLY A 34 -1.25 -5.58 -3.51
C GLY A 34 0.09 -6.28 -3.64
N LEU A 35 0.93 -5.72 -4.50
CA LEU A 35 2.36 -5.97 -4.53
C LEU A 35 3.03 -5.06 -3.50
N ALA A 36 3.75 -5.64 -2.55
CA ALA A 36 4.37 -4.90 -1.45
C ALA A 36 5.89 -4.98 -1.46
N ALA A 37 6.50 -3.90 -1.01
CA ALA A 37 7.94 -3.74 -0.80
C ALA A 37 8.18 -2.86 0.44
N ASP A 38 9.36 -2.96 1.05
CA ASP A 38 9.81 -1.98 2.05
C ASP A 38 9.96 -0.60 1.40
N ALA A 39 9.17 0.37 1.85
CA ALA A 39 9.14 1.72 1.32
C ALA A 39 10.43 2.53 1.57
N THR A 40 11.32 2.00 2.41
CA THR A 40 12.61 2.62 2.77
C THR A 40 13.80 1.99 2.05
N ASN A 41 13.60 0.85 1.37
CA ASN A 41 14.67 0.04 0.78
C ASN A 41 14.79 0.27 -0.73
N ASN A 42 15.82 1.01 -1.16
CA ASN A 42 16.08 1.30 -2.57
C ASN A 42 16.22 0.04 -3.44
N SER A 43 16.82 -1.03 -2.93
CA SER A 43 17.00 -2.28 -3.69
C SER A 43 15.64 -2.97 -3.94
N ALA A 44 14.77 -3.05 -2.91
CA ALA A 44 13.43 -3.58 -3.04
C ALA A 44 12.60 -2.77 -4.05
N LEU A 45 12.73 -1.43 -4.01
CA LEU A 45 11.99 -0.55 -4.91
C LEU A 45 12.46 -0.64 -6.36
N LYS A 46 13.76 -0.81 -6.60
CA LYS A 46 14.27 -1.09 -7.96
C LYS A 46 13.67 -2.38 -8.52
N LYS A 47 13.58 -3.45 -7.72
CA LYS A 47 12.90 -4.70 -8.12
C LYS A 47 11.43 -4.45 -8.47
N LEU A 48 10.72 -3.67 -7.61
CA LEU A 48 9.32 -3.33 -7.81
C LEU A 48 9.11 -2.51 -9.09
N ILE A 49 9.94 -1.49 -9.32
CA ILE A 49 9.89 -0.64 -10.54
C ILE A 49 10.11 -1.49 -11.79
N ASN A 50 11.12 -2.37 -11.79
CA ASN A 50 11.39 -3.26 -12.91
C ASN A 50 10.20 -4.18 -13.20
N LEU A 51 9.59 -4.75 -12.15
CA LEU A 51 8.43 -5.64 -12.29
C LEU A 51 7.17 -4.91 -12.77
N LYS A 52 6.96 -3.66 -12.32
CA LYS A 52 5.80 -2.82 -12.72
C LYS A 52 5.98 -2.13 -14.07
N GLY A 53 7.21 -2.00 -14.56
CA GLY A 53 7.52 -1.25 -15.78
C GLY A 53 7.36 0.27 -15.65
N ARG A 54 7.20 0.79 -14.43
CA ARG A 54 7.08 2.25 -14.19
C ARG A 54 7.61 2.66 -12.82
N PRO A 55 8.15 3.88 -12.67
CA PRO A 55 8.46 4.46 -11.36
C PRO A 55 7.17 4.82 -10.59
N GLY A 56 7.34 5.21 -9.30
CA GLY A 56 6.26 5.77 -8.49
C GLY A 56 5.53 6.96 -9.13
N PRO A 57 4.72 7.72 -8.39
CA PRO A 57 4.57 7.58 -6.93
C PRO A 57 3.79 6.34 -6.52
N TYR A 58 4.15 5.79 -5.37
CA TYR A 58 3.48 4.65 -4.77
C TYR A 58 2.87 5.03 -3.42
N SER A 59 1.67 4.51 -3.13
CA SER A 59 1.10 4.64 -1.79
C SER A 59 1.80 3.74 -0.78
N ILE A 60 1.87 4.20 0.46
CA ILE A 60 2.43 3.43 1.57
C ILE A 60 1.32 3.01 2.55
N ILE A 61 1.45 1.81 3.08
CA ILE A 61 0.68 1.35 4.23
C ILE A 61 1.50 1.62 5.49
N ILE A 62 0.87 2.26 6.47
CA ILE A 62 1.45 2.61 7.75
C ILE A 62 0.70 1.92 8.89
N GLN A 63 1.34 1.86 10.06
CA GLN A 63 0.81 1.14 11.22
C GLN A 63 -0.50 1.71 11.75
N SER A 64 -0.66 3.04 11.76
CA SER A 64 -1.83 3.75 12.27
C SER A 64 -1.94 5.13 11.66
N VAL A 65 -3.12 5.74 11.75
CA VAL A 65 -3.35 7.11 11.29
C VAL A 65 -2.45 8.11 12.02
N ASP A 66 -2.19 7.90 13.31
CA ASP A 66 -1.30 8.78 14.09
C ASP A 66 0.15 8.75 13.60
N SER A 67 0.57 7.69 12.90
CA SER A 67 1.90 7.58 12.30
C SER A 67 2.10 8.50 11.08
N ILE A 68 1.05 9.09 10.52
CA ILE A 68 1.14 9.99 9.34
C ILE A 68 2.09 11.16 9.63
N SER A 69 2.04 11.72 10.83
CA SER A 69 2.88 12.86 11.25
C SER A 69 4.39 12.62 11.11
N LYS A 70 4.83 11.35 11.08
CA LYS A 70 6.23 10.99 10.85
C LYS A 70 6.67 11.25 9.41
N TYR A 71 5.74 11.28 8.45
CA TYR A 71 6.02 11.29 7.02
C TYR A 71 5.47 12.51 6.28
N ALA A 72 4.44 13.15 6.82
CA ALA A 72 3.73 14.23 6.14
C ALA A 72 3.60 15.49 7.01
N ILE A 73 3.44 16.61 6.31
CA ILE A 73 3.00 17.87 6.90
C ILE A 73 1.50 17.77 7.15
N LEU A 74 1.08 18.03 8.39
CA LEU A 74 -0.32 18.02 8.80
C LEU A 74 -0.76 19.40 9.28
N GLU A 75 -1.81 19.93 8.68
CA GLU A 75 -2.50 21.11 9.16
C GLU A 75 -3.40 20.78 10.36
N LYS A 76 -3.73 21.80 11.14
CA LYS A 76 -4.60 21.66 12.31
C LYS A 76 -5.96 21.07 11.92
N GLY A 77 -6.37 20.01 12.59
CA GLY A 77 -7.66 19.33 12.34
C GLY A 77 -7.65 18.30 11.20
N THR A 78 -6.67 18.28 10.31
CA THR A 78 -6.59 17.32 9.20
C THR A 78 -6.58 15.88 9.68
N LEU A 79 -5.80 15.58 10.72
CA LEU A 79 -5.71 14.23 11.28
C LEU A 79 -7.08 13.71 11.78
N ARG A 80 -7.92 14.59 12.34
CA ARG A 80 -9.27 14.23 12.80
C ARG A 80 -10.17 13.83 11.62
N LYS A 81 -10.11 14.58 10.51
CA LYS A 81 -10.85 14.23 9.27
C LYS A 81 -10.40 12.88 8.72
N ILE A 82 -9.09 12.62 8.68
CA ILE A 82 -8.51 11.36 8.21
C ILE A 82 -8.94 10.18 9.09
N LYS A 83 -9.04 10.35 10.41
CA LYS A 83 -9.51 9.30 11.36
C LYS A 83 -10.95 8.83 11.10
N ASN A 84 -11.76 9.62 10.40
CA ASN A 84 -13.10 9.21 9.98
C ASN A 84 -13.10 8.34 8.71
N LEU A 85 -11.99 8.29 7.98
CA LEU A 85 -11.83 7.58 6.70
C LEU A 85 -10.96 6.33 6.83
N LEU A 86 -9.99 6.35 7.76
CA LEU A 86 -9.02 5.28 7.98
C LEU A 86 -9.14 4.73 9.42
N PRO A 87 -9.07 3.41 9.62
CA PRO A 87 -8.84 2.36 8.61
C PRO A 87 -9.99 2.19 7.63
N GLY A 88 -9.68 2.00 6.35
CA GLY A 88 -10.70 1.81 5.32
C GLY A 88 -10.16 1.89 3.89
N PRO A 89 -11.07 1.81 2.91
CA PRO A 89 -10.74 1.69 1.49
C PRO A 89 -10.35 3.05 0.87
N PHE A 90 -9.56 3.84 1.58
CA PHE A 90 -9.09 5.14 1.13
C PHE A 90 -7.57 5.20 0.99
N THR A 91 -7.12 6.10 0.12
CA THR A 91 -5.75 6.58 0.04
C THR A 91 -5.75 8.10 0.22
N ILE A 92 -5.03 8.58 1.21
CA ILE A 92 -4.96 10.02 1.53
C ILE A 92 -3.62 10.56 1.05
N LEU A 93 -3.66 11.54 0.14
CA LEU A 93 -2.47 12.25 -0.33
C LEU A 93 -2.18 13.45 0.57
N LEU A 94 -0.93 13.58 1.03
CA LEU A 94 -0.45 14.68 1.87
C LEU A 94 0.95 15.09 1.43
N LYS A 95 1.32 16.35 1.70
CA LYS A 95 2.67 16.86 1.43
C LYS A 95 3.70 16.11 2.27
N ASN A 96 4.75 15.63 1.62
CA ASN A 96 5.89 15.00 2.29
C ASN A 96 6.59 16.02 3.20
N ASN A 97 6.95 15.60 4.42
CA ASN A 97 7.69 16.48 5.34
C ASN A 97 9.21 16.49 5.09
N ASN A 98 9.70 15.64 4.17
CA ASN A 98 11.12 15.51 3.81
C ASN A 98 12.08 15.21 4.99
N ARG A 99 11.56 14.80 6.15
CA ARG A 99 12.31 14.50 7.38
C ARG A 99 12.18 13.03 7.79
N ASN A 100 11.83 12.18 6.84
CA ASN A 100 11.57 10.77 7.04
C ASN A 100 12.55 9.91 6.23
N ASN A 101 12.49 8.61 6.42
CA ASN A 101 13.38 7.64 5.79
C ASN A 101 12.76 6.96 4.54
N LEU A 102 11.71 7.51 3.96
CA LEU A 102 11.16 6.98 2.71
C LEU A 102 12.19 7.11 1.60
N SER A 103 12.30 6.08 0.79
CA SER A 103 13.11 6.16 -0.42
C SER A 103 12.53 7.18 -1.41
N ASN A 104 13.38 7.94 -2.08
CA ASN A 104 12.96 8.82 -3.18
C ASN A 104 12.25 8.06 -4.31
N LEU A 105 12.55 6.76 -4.48
CA LEU A 105 11.87 5.91 -5.45
C LEU A 105 10.41 5.64 -5.07
N THR A 106 10.05 5.70 -3.77
CA THR A 106 8.66 5.65 -3.31
C THR A 106 7.88 6.85 -3.81
N LEU A 107 8.48 8.02 -3.77
CA LEU A 107 7.87 9.28 -4.16
C LEU A 107 7.77 9.43 -5.69
N GLY A 108 8.71 8.84 -6.45
CA GLY A 108 8.73 8.91 -7.91
C GLY A 108 8.74 10.34 -8.46
N GLY A 109 9.34 11.30 -7.72
CA GLY A 109 9.37 12.72 -8.06
C GLY A 109 8.15 13.52 -7.56
N SER A 110 7.18 12.90 -6.89
CA SER A 110 6.03 13.59 -6.31
C SER A 110 6.39 14.26 -4.97
N GLU A 111 5.84 15.44 -4.72
CA GLU A 111 5.87 16.07 -3.40
C GLU A 111 4.83 15.49 -2.43
N LEU A 112 3.91 14.66 -2.94
CA LEU A 112 2.86 14.05 -2.15
C LEU A 112 3.19 12.60 -1.85
N VAL A 113 2.80 12.17 -0.64
CA VAL A 113 2.80 10.77 -0.19
C VAL A 113 1.36 10.30 -0.06
N GLY A 114 1.05 9.13 -0.62
CA GLY A 114 -0.24 8.47 -0.45
C GLY A 114 -0.21 7.53 0.76
N PHE A 115 -1.12 7.74 1.71
CA PHE A 115 -1.22 6.95 2.94
C PHE A 115 -2.43 6.03 2.93
N ARG A 116 -2.22 4.79 3.37
CA ARG A 116 -3.27 3.82 3.64
C ARG A 116 -3.11 3.22 5.04
N VAL A 117 -4.24 2.99 5.68
CA VAL A 117 -4.40 2.05 6.80
C VAL A 117 -5.59 1.16 6.41
N PRO A 118 -5.33 0.01 5.75
CA PRO A 118 -6.40 -0.87 5.28
C PRO A 118 -7.22 -1.43 6.45
N ASN A 119 -8.53 -1.63 6.26
CA ASN A 119 -9.32 -2.42 7.19
C ASN A 119 -9.11 -3.92 6.93
N HIS A 120 -7.87 -4.38 7.09
CA HIS A 120 -7.44 -5.75 6.82
C HIS A 120 -6.48 -6.27 7.88
N LYS A 121 -6.89 -7.29 8.61
CA LYS A 121 -6.19 -7.79 9.81
C LYS A 121 -4.74 -8.20 9.53
N PHE A 122 -4.51 -9.03 8.51
CA PHE A 122 -3.16 -9.50 8.17
C PHE A 122 -2.23 -8.35 7.81
N THR A 123 -2.68 -7.43 6.94
CA THR A 123 -1.88 -6.29 6.49
C THR A 123 -1.50 -5.36 7.65
N ASN A 124 -2.44 -5.08 8.55
CA ASN A 124 -2.17 -4.24 9.73
C ASN A 124 -1.18 -4.92 10.68
N GLN A 125 -1.31 -6.23 10.91
CA GLN A 125 -0.35 -6.99 11.70
C GLN A 125 1.04 -7.04 11.04
N LEU A 126 1.09 -7.17 9.70
CA LEU A 126 2.32 -7.19 8.92
C LEU A 126 3.11 -5.88 9.11
N VAL A 127 2.47 -4.73 8.87
CA VAL A 127 3.13 -3.43 9.01
C VAL A 127 3.56 -3.16 10.46
N THR A 128 2.71 -3.51 11.43
CA THR A 128 3.03 -3.38 12.85
C THR A 128 4.25 -4.20 13.23
N LYS A 129 4.35 -5.44 12.75
CA LYS A 129 5.46 -6.34 13.06
C LYS A 129 6.72 -6.00 12.27
N PHE A 130 6.57 -5.53 11.05
CA PHE A 130 7.68 -5.08 10.21
C PHE A 130 8.31 -3.78 10.72
N LYS A 131 7.55 -2.93 11.41
CA LYS A 131 7.97 -1.65 12.03
C LYS A 131 8.46 -0.60 11.03
N SER A 132 8.11 -0.74 9.76
CA SER A 132 8.44 0.20 8.69
C SER A 132 7.25 0.29 7.73
N PRO A 133 7.05 1.42 7.02
CA PRO A 133 6.01 1.49 6.01
C PRO A 133 6.32 0.54 4.85
N ILE A 134 5.29 -0.06 4.29
CA ILE A 134 5.41 -0.85 3.06
C ILE A 134 4.69 -0.14 1.93
N ILE A 135 5.27 -0.18 0.74
CA ILE A 135 4.52 0.16 -0.47
C ILE A 135 3.40 -0.85 -0.66
N THR A 136 2.28 -0.39 -1.22
CA THR A 136 1.27 -1.25 -1.82
C THR A 136 0.85 -0.67 -3.16
N THR A 137 0.89 -1.51 -4.19
CA THR A 137 0.42 -1.17 -5.54
C THR A 137 -0.32 -2.35 -6.14
N SER A 138 -1.28 -2.10 -7.04
CA SER A 138 -2.06 -3.16 -7.68
C SER A 138 -1.20 -4.15 -8.44
N LEU A 139 -1.69 -5.40 -8.58
CA LEU A 139 -1.07 -6.47 -9.35
C LEU A 139 -1.49 -6.36 -10.82
N ASN A 140 -0.75 -5.58 -11.59
CA ASN A 140 -0.91 -5.45 -13.03
C ASN A 140 0.37 -4.87 -13.63
N LEU A 141 0.61 -5.09 -14.90
CA LEU A 141 1.53 -4.25 -15.67
C LEU A 141 0.85 -2.91 -15.99
N THR A 142 1.63 -1.91 -16.36
CA THR A 142 1.08 -0.59 -16.69
C THR A 142 0.13 -0.69 -17.88
N GLY A 143 -1.11 -0.23 -17.69
CA GLY A 143 -2.16 -0.28 -18.73
C GLY A 143 -3.05 -1.53 -18.71
N GLU A 144 -2.72 -2.53 -17.87
CA GLU A 144 -3.55 -3.74 -17.72
C GLU A 144 -4.53 -3.62 -16.54
N GLU A 145 -5.56 -4.46 -16.54
CA GLU A 145 -6.45 -4.62 -15.40
C GLU A 145 -5.74 -5.27 -14.21
N SER A 146 -6.16 -4.89 -13.00
CA SER A 146 -5.59 -5.45 -11.79
C SER A 146 -6.02 -6.90 -11.58
N ILE A 147 -5.06 -7.78 -11.27
CA ILE A 147 -5.34 -9.17 -10.90
C ILE A 147 -5.99 -9.18 -9.51
N ILE A 148 -7.23 -9.67 -9.45
CA ILE A 148 -8.00 -9.82 -8.20
C ILE A 148 -7.89 -11.26 -7.68
N ASN A 149 -7.94 -12.24 -8.59
CA ASN A 149 -7.85 -13.64 -8.21
C ASN A 149 -6.38 -14.12 -8.17
N LEU A 150 -5.84 -14.26 -6.96
CA LEU A 150 -4.45 -14.68 -6.74
C LEU A 150 -4.15 -16.14 -7.11
N GLU A 151 -5.19 -16.96 -7.38
CA GLU A 151 -5.01 -18.32 -7.93
C GLU A 151 -4.70 -18.29 -9.43
N LYS A 152 -5.08 -17.19 -10.10
CA LYS A 152 -4.85 -16.96 -11.54
C LYS A 152 -3.74 -15.93 -11.78
N ILE A 153 -2.71 -15.99 -10.95
CA ILE A 153 -1.60 -15.04 -11.07
C ILE A 153 -0.85 -15.26 -12.38
N SER A 154 -0.48 -14.15 -13.03
CA SER A 154 0.26 -14.20 -14.28
C SER A 154 1.69 -14.73 -14.07
N GLU A 155 2.31 -15.20 -15.17
CA GLU A 155 3.70 -15.68 -15.18
C GLU A 155 4.68 -14.64 -14.61
N HIS A 156 4.42 -13.34 -14.80
CA HIS A 156 5.25 -12.24 -14.28
C HIS A 156 5.39 -12.21 -12.75
N PHE A 157 4.40 -12.76 -12.03
CA PHE A 157 4.35 -12.67 -10.58
C PHE A 157 4.52 -14.04 -9.88
N LYS A 158 4.61 -15.13 -10.63
CA LYS A 158 4.58 -16.51 -10.11
C LYS A 158 5.72 -16.85 -9.14
N GLU A 159 6.87 -16.18 -9.25
CA GLU A 159 8.02 -16.38 -8.38
C GLU A 159 7.88 -15.67 -7.02
N LEU A 160 6.91 -14.76 -6.90
CA LEU A 160 6.69 -14.02 -5.66
C LEU A 160 5.96 -14.86 -4.63
N VAL A 161 6.23 -14.57 -3.38
CA VAL A 161 5.50 -15.17 -2.26
C VAL A 161 4.16 -14.46 -2.11
N ILE A 162 3.08 -15.25 -2.00
CA ILE A 162 1.71 -14.79 -1.95
C ILE A 162 1.12 -15.09 -0.57
N PHE A 163 0.50 -14.08 0.04
CA PHE A 163 -0.30 -14.18 1.25
C PHE A 163 -1.75 -13.83 0.91
N ASP A 164 -2.62 -14.85 0.84
CA ASP A 164 -3.99 -14.73 0.36
C ASP A 164 -5.00 -15.10 1.46
N ASP A 165 -6.02 -14.26 1.65
CA ASP A 165 -7.16 -14.55 2.54
C ASP A 165 -8.34 -15.20 1.81
N LYS A 166 -8.18 -15.50 0.52
CA LYS A 166 -9.18 -16.12 -0.38
C LYS A 166 -10.47 -15.33 -0.57
N LYS A 167 -10.53 -14.10 -0.08
CA LYS A 167 -11.68 -13.22 -0.35
C LYS A 167 -11.62 -12.71 -1.78
N ARG A 168 -12.76 -12.73 -2.46
CA ARG A 168 -12.87 -12.39 -3.89
C ARG A 168 -14.01 -11.38 -4.13
N ASN A 169 -14.13 -10.40 -3.25
CA ASN A 169 -15.11 -9.34 -3.43
C ASN A 169 -14.72 -8.44 -4.60
N PRO A 170 -15.67 -8.06 -5.47
CA PRO A 170 -15.42 -7.04 -6.47
C PRO A 170 -14.89 -5.77 -5.81
N SER A 171 -13.87 -5.16 -6.38
CA SER A 171 -13.28 -3.94 -5.86
C SER A 171 -12.74 -3.06 -7.00
N LYS A 172 -13.01 -1.77 -6.89
CA LYS A 172 -12.45 -0.72 -7.79
C LYS A 172 -11.13 -0.15 -7.27
N GLY A 173 -10.60 -0.72 -6.19
CA GLY A 173 -9.46 -0.19 -5.46
C GLY A 173 -9.85 0.94 -4.49
N SER A 174 -8.87 1.53 -3.84
CA SER A 174 -9.10 2.62 -2.88
C SER A 174 -9.60 3.90 -3.54
N THR A 175 -10.51 4.61 -2.88
CA THR A 175 -10.82 6.02 -3.19
C THR A 175 -9.62 6.88 -2.81
N ILE A 176 -9.17 7.75 -3.72
CA ILE A 176 -8.02 8.62 -3.51
C ILE A 176 -8.48 10.04 -3.27
N LEU A 177 -8.13 10.58 -2.11
CA LEU A 177 -8.43 11.94 -1.69
C LEU A 177 -7.14 12.73 -1.48
N ASP A 178 -7.08 13.94 -2.03
CA ASP A 178 -5.97 14.88 -1.81
C ASP A 178 -6.30 15.84 -0.68
N PHE A 179 -5.52 15.74 0.39
CA PHE A 179 -5.59 16.56 1.60
C PHE A 179 -4.38 17.51 1.69
N SER A 180 -3.65 17.74 0.59
CA SER A 180 -2.47 18.60 0.56
C SER A 180 -2.77 20.11 0.65
N SER A 181 -4.04 20.47 0.59
CA SER A 181 -4.56 21.83 0.74
C SER A 181 -5.86 21.84 1.53
N ASP A 182 -6.34 23.04 1.91
CA ASP A 182 -7.60 23.20 2.66
C ASP A 182 -8.81 22.61 1.94
N ASN A 183 -8.82 22.68 0.61
CA ASN A 183 -9.87 22.10 -0.22
C ASN A 183 -9.52 20.64 -0.56
N ILE A 184 -10.25 19.70 0.06
CA ILE A 184 -10.10 18.28 -0.22
C ILE A 184 -10.56 17.99 -1.65
N LYS A 185 -9.73 17.27 -2.43
CA LYS A 185 -10.06 16.90 -3.82
C LYS A 185 -10.22 15.40 -3.95
N LEU A 186 -11.27 14.98 -4.63
CA LEU A 186 -11.44 13.58 -5.06
C LEU A 186 -10.59 13.36 -6.33
N ILE A 187 -9.52 12.58 -6.21
CA ILE A 187 -8.62 12.26 -7.32
C ILE A 187 -9.09 11.03 -8.09
N ARG A 188 -9.61 10.03 -7.36
CA ARG A 188 -10.15 8.80 -7.94
C ARG A 188 -11.26 8.23 -7.06
N LYS A 189 -12.42 7.93 -7.65
CA LYS A 189 -13.48 7.18 -6.99
C LYS A 189 -13.15 5.68 -7.03
N GLY A 190 -13.12 5.06 -5.87
CA GLY A 190 -12.92 3.62 -5.64
C GLY A 190 -14.02 3.09 -4.72
N ASP A 191 -13.64 2.17 -3.81
CA ASP A 191 -14.58 1.51 -2.91
C ASP A 191 -14.98 2.37 -1.71
N GLY A 192 -14.18 3.38 -1.35
CA GLY A 192 -14.53 4.31 -0.27
C GLY A 192 -15.63 5.28 -0.72
N ASP A 193 -16.73 5.34 0.02
CA ASP A 193 -17.79 6.31 -0.22
C ASP A 193 -17.41 7.66 0.41
N TYR A 194 -17.35 8.70 -0.41
CA TYR A 194 -17.00 10.04 0.01
C TYR A 194 -17.83 11.05 -0.80
N ALA A 195 -18.68 11.78 -0.10
CA ALA A 195 -19.40 12.94 -0.64
C ALA A 195 -18.56 14.19 -0.38
N LEU A 196 -18.30 14.98 -1.44
CA LEU A 196 -17.65 16.29 -1.37
C LEU A 196 -18.62 17.32 -0.80
#